data_90e3816245b7401df4aad7293c793d8f
#
_entry.id   90e3816245b7401df4aad7293c793d8f
#
_cell.length_a   1.000
_cell.length_b   1.000
_cell.length_c   1.000
_cell.angle_alpha   90.00
_cell.angle_beta   90.00
_cell.angle_gamma   90.00
#
_symmetry.space_group_name_H-M   'P 1'
#
loop_
_entity.id
_entity.type
_entity.pdbx_description
1 polymer ?
#
loop_
_entity_poly.entity_id
_entity_poly.type
_entity_poly.pdbx_seq_one_letter_code
_entity_poly.pdbx_strand_id
1 'polypeptide(L)'
;IQNLGSRLVNSTMEHQYIANMDWYWDLSDVTFPTWFRLSDVPFSERGSALVLKGRTNSRKFEWNQKMFARNFEAASRIAVELNNDGLIGPQGVIARKYVPLETFEHTLTGTPITNEWRIFYLNGQRLAWGYYWGNIEDLAPVERARPAFEKEGLAFADTVAGRIASQVPFFVVDIARTQEGQWLVVELNDGCQAGLNGTIDPASFYAALSQHLGAPLA
;
A
#
# COMPACT_ATOMS: atom_id res chain seq x y z
N ILE A 1 -15.52 -0.43 23.55
CA ILE A 1 -15.04 -1.80 23.22
C ILE A 1 -14.30 -2.38 24.43
N GLN A 2 -13.33 -1.67 25.03
CA GLN A 2 -12.61 -2.16 26.22
C GLN A 2 -13.52 -2.46 27.41
N ASN A 3 -14.59 -1.68 27.59
CA ASN A 3 -15.59 -1.90 28.66
C ASN A 3 -16.47 -3.15 28.42
N LEU A 4 -16.41 -3.78 27.25
CA LEU A 4 -17.16 -4.99 26.89
C LEU A 4 -16.30 -6.26 26.99
N GLY A 5 -15.07 -6.16 27.53
CA GLY A 5 -14.13 -7.29 27.58
C GLY A 5 -13.46 -7.64 26.26
N SER A 6 -13.72 -6.87 25.19
CA SER A 6 -13.08 -7.06 23.88
C SER A 6 -11.78 -6.29 23.79
N ARG A 7 -10.80 -6.86 23.10
CA ARG A 7 -9.50 -6.24 22.82
C ARG A 7 -9.37 -5.92 21.34
N LEU A 8 -8.89 -4.72 21.04
CA LEU A 8 -8.43 -4.39 19.67
C LEU A 8 -7.09 -5.09 19.40
N VAL A 9 -6.91 -5.60 18.19
CA VAL A 9 -5.63 -6.21 17.79
C VAL A 9 -4.56 -5.13 17.72
N ASN A 10 -4.86 -4.01 17.07
CA ASN A 10 -4.01 -2.83 17.08
C ASN A 10 -4.58 -1.76 18.02
N SER A 11 -3.71 -1.13 18.79
CA SER A 11 -4.04 0.05 19.57
C SER A 11 -4.21 1.31 18.69
N THR A 12 -4.72 2.38 19.27
CA THR A 12 -4.81 3.67 18.57
C THR A 12 -3.43 4.20 18.13
N MET A 13 -2.40 4.01 18.93
CA MET A 13 -1.04 4.46 18.59
C MET A 13 -0.46 3.67 17.41
N GLU A 14 -0.64 2.36 17.40
CA GLU A 14 -0.24 1.48 16.30
C GLU A 14 -0.99 1.81 15.01
N HIS A 15 -2.30 2.08 15.12
CA HIS A 15 -3.08 2.58 13.98
C HIS A 15 -2.53 3.92 13.46
N GLN A 16 -2.23 4.88 14.36
CA GLN A 16 -1.70 6.19 13.98
C GLN A 16 -0.34 6.12 13.29
N TYR A 17 0.54 5.20 13.71
CA TYR A 17 1.81 4.96 13.04
C TYR A 17 1.61 4.65 11.55
N ILE A 18 0.59 3.87 11.20
CA ILE A 18 0.24 3.58 9.81
C ILE A 18 -0.47 4.78 9.16
N ALA A 19 -1.52 5.32 9.80
CA ALA A 19 -2.35 6.37 9.23
C ALA A 19 -1.59 7.69 8.98
N ASN A 20 -0.59 8.00 9.80
CA ASN A 20 0.28 9.16 9.62
C ASN A 20 1.41 8.92 8.61
N MET A 21 1.60 7.69 8.14
CA MET A 21 2.76 7.26 7.37
C MET A 21 4.10 7.40 8.13
N ASP A 22 4.09 7.24 9.46
CA ASP A 22 5.32 7.29 10.25
C ASP A 22 6.26 6.14 9.85
N TRP A 23 5.72 5.02 9.37
CA TRP A 23 6.44 3.90 8.76
C TRP A 23 7.34 4.29 7.58
N TYR A 24 7.08 5.44 6.94
CA TYR A 24 7.91 5.91 5.82
C TYR A 24 9.36 6.09 6.24
N TRP A 25 9.60 6.60 7.44
CA TRP A 25 10.95 6.84 7.93
C TRP A 25 11.72 5.54 8.18
N ASP A 26 11.03 4.48 8.56
CA ASP A 26 11.62 3.15 8.75
C ASP A 26 11.87 2.40 7.44
N LEU A 27 11.18 2.78 6.35
CA LEU A 27 11.21 2.09 5.05
C LEU A 27 11.62 2.99 3.88
N SER A 28 12.18 4.18 4.13
CA SER A 28 12.45 5.19 3.09
C SER A 28 13.44 4.71 2.02
N ASP A 29 14.26 3.73 2.33
CA ASP A 29 15.23 3.09 1.43
C ASP A 29 14.61 2.03 0.49
N VAL A 30 13.41 1.54 0.82
CA VAL A 30 12.73 0.45 0.09
C VAL A 30 11.32 0.84 -0.38
N THR A 31 10.99 2.12 -0.34
CA THR A 31 9.72 2.68 -0.83
C THR A 31 9.97 3.85 -1.78
N PHE A 32 8.91 4.40 -2.35
CA PHE A 32 9.02 5.55 -3.25
C PHE A 32 9.45 6.81 -2.50
N PRO A 33 10.39 7.63 -2.99
CA PRO A 33 10.68 8.94 -2.42
C PRO A 33 9.38 9.74 -2.26
N THR A 34 9.10 10.18 -1.03
CA THR A 34 7.82 10.80 -0.65
C THR A 34 8.06 12.14 0.03
N TRP A 35 7.29 13.14 -0.36
CA TRP A 35 7.26 14.46 0.24
C TRP A 35 5.88 14.71 0.86
N PHE A 36 5.86 15.03 2.14
CA PHE A 36 4.63 15.20 2.92
C PHE A 36 3.90 16.52 2.63
N ARG A 37 4.58 17.43 1.91
CA ARG A 37 4.02 18.64 1.32
C ARG A 37 4.59 18.81 -0.08
N LEU A 38 3.77 19.28 -1.01
CA LEU A 38 4.24 19.52 -2.37
C LEU A 38 5.39 20.55 -2.42
N SER A 39 5.39 21.53 -1.48
CA SER A 39 6.47 22.51 -1.34
C SER A 39 7.84 21.89 -1.05
N ASP A 40 7.87 20.71 -0.45
CA ASP A 40 9.10 20.02 -0.03
C ASP A 40 9.76 19.26 -1.19
N VAL A 41 9.08 19.17 -2.36
CA VAL A 41 9.66 18.59 -3.57
C VAL A 41 10.87 19.41 -4.01
N PRO A 42 12.10 18.83 -4.02
CA PRO A 42 13.32 19.53 -4.40
C PRO A 42 13.23 20.09 -5.82
N PHE A 43 13.93 21.18 -6.07
CA PHE A 43 13.95 21.83 -7.40
C PHE A 43 14.42 20.86 -8.48
N SER A 44 15.40 20.00 -8.18
CA SER A 44 15.91 18.96 -9.09
C SER A 44 14.86 17.93 -9.51
N GLU A 45 13.81 17.71 -8.69
CA GLU A 45 12.75 16.75 -8.95
C GLU A 45 11.50 17.39 -9.60
N ARG A 46 11.46 18.71 -9.75
CA ARG A 46 10.27 19.40 -10.28
C ARG A 46 9.99 19.14 -11.76
N GLY A 47 10.98 18.69 -12.51
CA GLY A 47 10.82 18.20 -13.89
C GLY A 47 10.33 16.76 -13.98
N SER A 48 10.44 15.99 -12.90
CA SER A 48 10.07 14.56 -12.83
C SER A 48 8.58 14.37 -12.66
N ALA A 49 8.08 13.21 -13.09
CA ALA A 49 6.70 12.82 -12.84
C ALA A 49 6.47 12.48 -11.36
N LEU A 50 5.28 12.83 -10.86
CA LEU A 50 4.87 12.67 -9.47
C LEU A 50 3.53 11.95 -9.39
N VAL A 51 3.31 11.26 -8.28
CA VAL A 51 1.99 10.70 -7.90
C VAL A 51 1.52 11.39 -6.64
N LEU A 52 0.30 11.93 -6.68
CA LEU A 52 -0.32 12.60 -5.54
C LEU A 52 -1.42 11.71 -4.95
N LYS A 53 -1.48 11.66 -3.64
CA LYS A 53 -2.52 10.93 -2.89
C LYS A 53 -2.67 11.50 -1.47
N GLY A 54 -3.67 11.05 -0.74
CA GLY A 54 -3.71 11.18 0.72
C GLY A 54 -2.74 10.21 1.39
N ARG A 55 -2.50 10.38 2.67
CA ARG A 55 -1.60 9.48 3.43
C ARG A 55 -2.07 8.03 3.38
N THR A 56 -3.36 7.78 3.53
CA THR A 56 -3.95 6.43 3.54
C THR A 56 -4.85 6.14 2.34
N ASN A 57 -5.42 7.15 1.71
CA ASN A 57 -6.39 6.99 0.62
C ASN A 57 -5.88 7.57 -0.69
N SER A 58 -6.43 7.08 -1.79
CA SER A 58 -6.08 7.53 -3.14
C SER A 58 -7.30 7.62 -4.04
N ARG A 59 -7.16 8.35 -5.15
CA ARG A 59 -8.15 8.43 -6.23
C ARG A 59 -7.70 7.61 -7.43
N LYS A 60 -7.25 6.38 -7.21
CA LYS A 60 -6.62 5.52 -8.23
C LYS A 60 -7.50 5.30 -9.48
N PHE A 61 -8.82 5.29 -9.34
CA PHE A 61 -9.73 5.17 -10.47
C PHE A 61 -9.85 6.47 -11.30
N GLU A 62 -9.27 7.57 -10.84
CA GLU A 62 -9.14 8.86 -11.53
C GLU A 62 -7.65 9.17 -11.79
N TRP A 63 -6.85 8.15 -12.13
CA TRP A 63 -5.39 8.19 -12.19
C TRP A 63 -4.85 9.39 -12.94
N ASN A 64 -5.24 9.54 -14.21
CA ASN A 64 -4.74 10.62 -15.08
C ASN A 64 -5.21 12.01 -14.68
N GLN A 65 -6.28 12.12 -13.89
CA GLN A 65 -6.89 13.38 -13.50
C GLN A 65 -6.45 13.83 -12.11
N LYS A 66 -6.38 12.88 -11.15
CA LYS A 66 -6.22 13.20 -9.72
C LYS A 66 -5.01 12.56 -9.05
N MET A 67 -4.19 11.79 -9.78
CA MET A 67 -3.03 11.17 -9.15
C MET A 67 -1.74 11.42 -9.92
N PHE A 68 -1.70 11.12 -11.22
CA PHE A 68 -0.49 11.21 -12.02
C PHE A 68 -0.26 12.63 -12.52
N ALA A 69 0.90 13.19 -12.18
CA ALA A 69 1.36 14.49 -12.64
C ALA A 69 2.68 14.33 -13.38
N ARG A 70 2.74 14.76 -14.65
CA ARG A 70 3.96 14.67 -15.46
C ARG A 70 5.12 15.55 -14.99
N ASN A 71 4.84 16.56 -14.15
CA ASN A 71 5.79 17.50 -13.58
C ASN A 71 5.16 18.25 -12.39
N PHE A 72 5.95 19.08 -11.71
CA PHE A 72 5.52 19.86 -10.55
C PHE A 72 4.36 20.81 -10.83
N GLU A 73 4.29 21.44 -12.01
CA GLU A 73 3.18 22.34 -12.37
C GLU A 73 1.86 21.57 -12.46
N ALA A 74 1.85 20.41 -13.11
CA ALA A 74 0.70 19.52 -13.14
C ALA A 74 0.34 19.03 -11.72
N ALA A 75 1.33 18.68 -10.90
CA ALA A 75 1.15 18.29 -9.52
C ALA A 75 0.49 19.40 -8.67
N SER A 76 0.85 20.66 -8.90
CA SER A 76 0.26 21.80 -8.19
C SER A 76 -1.24 21.94 -8.46
N ARG A 77 -1.68 21.70 -9.69
CA ARG A 77 -3.12 21.73 -10.04
C ARG A 77 -3.87 20.58 -9.35
N ILE A 78 -3.34 19.36 -9.44
CA ILE A 78 -3.94 18.19 -8.78
C ILE A 78 -3.99 18.37 -7.26
N ALA A 79 -2.93 18.91 -6.65
CA ALA A 79 -2.90 19.14 -5.21
C ALA A 79 -4.00 20.09 -4.72
N VAL A 80 -4.35 21.12 -5.50
CA VAL A 80 -5.48 22.02 -5.17
C VAL A 80 -6.79 21.22 -5.13
N GLU A 81 -7.04 20.39 -6.13
CA GLU A 81 -8.25 19.55 -6.18
C GLU A 81 -8.30 18.55 -5.02
N LEU A 82 -7.19 17.87 -4.74
CA LEU A 82 -7.11 16.87 -3.66
C LEU A 82 -7.23 17.51 -2.26
N ASN A 83 -6.73 18.72 -2.06
CA ASN A 83 -6.91 19.43 -0.78
C ASN A 83 -8.38 19.82 -0.52
N ASN A 84 -9.18 20.00 -1.58
CA ASN A 84 -10.62 20.24 -1.49
C ASN A 84 -11.45 18.95 -1.49
N ASP A 85 -10.83 17.80 -1.67
CA ASP A 85 -11.52 16.50 -1.62
C ASP A 85 -11.85 16.12 -0.17
N GLY A 86 -13.11 15.81 0.11
CA GLY A 86 -13.61 15.53 1.47
C GLY A 86 -12.96 14.30 2.14
N LEU A 87 -12.38 13.36 1.36
CA LEU A 87 -11.69 12.20 1.89
C LEU A 87 -10.18 12.42 1.98
N ILE A 88 -9.56 13.02 0.96
CA ILE A 88 -8.11 13.19 0.86
C ILE A 88 -7.62 14.41 1.64
N GLY A 89 -8.31 15.54 1.52
CA GLY A 89 -7.89 16.80 2.12
C GLY A 89 -7.61 16.73 3.62
N PRO A 90 -8.50 16.13 4.45
CA PRO A 90 -8.27 15.99 5.89
C PRO A 90 -7.05 15.16 6.28
N GLN A 91 -6.57 14.27 5.40
CA GLN A 91 -5.38 13.43 5.64
C GLN A 91 -4.07 14.17 5.33
N GLY A 92 -4.16 15.25 4.55
CA GLY A 92 -3.03 15.90 3.91
C GLY A 92 -2.61 15.22 2.61
N VAL A 93 -2.34 16.02 1.60
CA VAL A 93 -1.88 15.57 0.28
C VAL A 93 -0.38 15.38 0.31
N ILE A 94 0.06 14.19 -0.07
CA ILE A 94 1.48 13.86 -0.25
C ILE A 94 1.82 13.76 -1.74
N ALA A 95 3.08 14.03 -2.07
CA ALA A 95 3.65 13.80 -3.39
C ALA A 95 4.69 12.70 -3.31
N ARG A 96 4.65 11.75 -4.22
CA ARG A 96 5.61 10.65 -4.35
C ARG A 96 6.28 10.72 -5.72
N LYS A 97 7.56 10.44 -5.79
CA LYS A 97 8.24 10.28 -7.09
C LYS A 97 7.57 9.14 -7.86
N TYR A 98 7.22 9.41 -9.11
CA TYR A 98 6.74 8.34 -9.98
C TYR A 98 7.90 7.42 -10.35
N VAL A 99 7.77 6.15 -10.02
CA VAL A 99 8.66 5.07 -10.43
C VAL A 99 7.84 4.12 -11.31
N PRO A 100 8.26 3.84 -12.55
CA PRO A 100 7.56 2.91 -13.42
C PRO A 100 7.51 1.51 -12.82
N LEU A 101 6.30 0.98 -12.61
CA LEU A 101 6.08 -0.38 -12.15
C LEU A 101 5.84 -1.32 -13.34
N GLU A 102 6.14 -2.60 -13.16
CA GLU A 102 5.76 -3.65 -14.10
C GLU A 102 4.23 -3.67 -14.19
N THR A 103 3.70 -3.31 -15.35
CA THR A 103 2.27 -3.11 -15.59
C THR A 103 1.76 -4.18 -16.53
N PHE A 104 0.66 -4.83 -16.17
CA PHE A 104 0.03 -5.87 -16.96
C PHE A 104 -0.98 -5.30 -17.96
N GLU A 105 -1.77 -4.33 -17.51
CA GLU A 105 -2.77 -3.65 -18.34
C GLU A 105 -3.07 -2.24 -17.79
N HIS A 106 -3.92 -1.49 -18.45
CA HIS A 106 -4.45 -0.22 -17.98
C HIS A 106 -5.97 -0.25 -18.01
N THR A 107 -6.58 0.30 -16.98
CA THR A 107 -8.04 0.51 -16.98
C THR A 107 -8.44 1.55 -18.02
N LEU A 108 -9.74 1.67 -18.30
CA LEU A 108 -10.29 2.70 -19.19
C LEU A 108 -9.96 4.13 -18.71
N THR A 109 -9.74 4.33 -17.42
CA THR A 109 -9.36 5.63 -16.82
C THR A 109 -7.84 5.84 -16.78
N GLY A 110 -7.06 4.91 -17.36
CA GLY A 110 -5.60 4.97 -17.43
C GLY A 110 -4.87 4.51 -16.16
N THR A 111 -5.58 3.95 -15.17
CA THR A 111 -4.95 3.38 -13.97
C THR A 111 -4.10 2.17 -14.39
N PRO A 112 -2.79 2.15 -14.08
CA PRO A 112 -1.97 0.99 -14.36
C PRO A 112 -2.32 -0.15 -13.40
N ILE A 113 -2.61 -1.32 -13.94
CA ILE A 113 -2.77 -2.57 -13.20
C ILE A 113 -1.41 -3.23 -13.15
N THR A 114 -0.79 -3.19 -12.00
CA THR A 114 0.63 -3.47 -11.80
C THR A 114 0.87 -4.87 -11.24
N ASN A 115 2.12 -5.34 -11.33
CA ASN A 115 2.60 -6.51 -10.60
C ASN A 115 2.74 -6.14 -9.12
N GLU A 116 1.60 -6.11 -8.43
CA GLU A 116 1.43 -5.68 -7.05
C GLU A 116 0.76 -6.76 -6.22
N TRP A 117 1.28 -6.99 -5.01
CA TRP A 117 0.87 -8.06 -4.11
C TRP A 117 0.61 -7.52 -2.71
N ARG A 118 -0.42 -8.05 -2.08
CA ARG A 118 -0.85 -7.74 -0.71
C ARG A 118 -0.53 -8.88 0.22
N ILE A 119 0.17 -8.59 1.32
CA ILE A 119 0.62 -9.58 2.28
C ILE A 119 0.19 -9.15 3.70
N PHE A 120 -0.52 -10.01 4.41
CA PHE A 120 -0.95 -9.80 5.79
C PHE A 120 0.05 -10.40 6.76
N TYR A 121 0.39 -9.63 7.82
CA TYR A 121 1.30 -10.05 8.88
C TYR A 121 0.67 -9.84 10.26
N LEU A 122 0.87 -10.81 11.16
CA LEU A 122 0.56 -10.69 12.59
C LEU A 122 1.81 -11.07 13.40
N ASN A 123 2.25 -10.16 14.26
CA ASN A 123 3.46 -10.32 15.08
C ASN A 123 4.70 -10.71 14.24
N GLY A 124 4.83 -10.13 13.05
CA GLY A 124 5.91 -10.42 12.11
C GLY A 124 5.78 -11.74 11.34
N GLN A 125 4.73 -12.53 11.59
CA GLN A 125 4.46 -13.77 10.89
C GLN A 125 3.46 -13.54 9.76
N ARG A 126 3.78 -14.04 8.57
CA ARG A 126 2.90 -13.95 7.40
C ARG A 126 1.68 -14.85 7.58
N LEU A 127 0.48 -14.25 7.47
CA LEU A 127 -0.80 -14.96 7.57
C LEU A 127 -1.32 -15.40 6.22
N ALA A 128 -1.33 -14.47 5.25
CA ALA A 128 -1.87 -14.70 3.92
C ALA A 128 -1.29 -13.69 2.94
N TRP A 129 -1.41 -13.99 1.66
CA TRP A 129 -1.04 -13.08 0.58
C TRP A 129 -1.89 -13.35 -0.66
N GLY A 130 -1.98 -12.34 -1.51
CA GLY A 130 -2.68 -12.44 -2.78
C GLY A 130 -2.33 -11.29 -3.72
N TYR A 131 -2.71 -11.45 -4.98
CA TYR A 131 -2.56 -10.41 -5.97
C TYR A 131 -3.45 -9.22 -5.62
N TYR A 132 -2.91 -8.00 -5.68
CA TYR A 132 -3.61 -6.79 -5.20
C TYR A 132 -4.84 -6.42 -6.04
N TRP A 133 -4.75 -6.52 -7.36
CA TRP A 133 -5.79 -6.12 -8.30
C TRP A 133 -6.77 -7.27 -8.54
N GLY A 134 -7.80 -7.39 -7.71
CA GLY A 134 -8.72 -8.54 -7.74
C GLY A 134 -9.66 -8.62 -8.95
N ASN A 135 -9.71 -7.60 -9.82
CA ASN A 135 -10.64 -7.50 -10.94
C ASN A 135 -9.93 -7.46 -12.30
N ILE A 136 -8.84 -8.19 -12.43
CA ILE A 136 -8.16 -8.36 -13.72
C ILE A 136 -8.90 -9.45 -14.55
N GLU A 137 -9.18 -9.17 -15.83
CA GLU A 137 -9.89 -10.13 -16.69
C GLU A 137 -8.97 -11.27 -17.12
N ASP A 138 -7.71 -10.97 -17.44
CA ASP A 138 -6.71 -11.97 -17.81
C ASP A 138 -5.74 -12.23 -16.67
N LEU A 139 -5.82 -13.40 -16.06
CA LEU A 139 -4.91 -13.84 -14.99
C LEU A 139 -3.55 -14.38 -15.50
N ALA A 140 -3.37 -14.59 -16.79
CA ALA A 140 -2.13 -15.15 -17.31
C ALA A 140 -0.87 -14.32 -17.01
N PRO A 141 -0.88 -12.98 -17.00
CA PRO A 141 0.26 -12.19 -16.55
C PRO A 141 0.58 -12.40 -15.07
N VAL A 142 -0.44 -12.52 -14.22
CA VAL A 142 -0.30 -12.76 -12.78
C VAL A 142 0.33 -14.13 -12.53
N GLU A 143 -0.15 -15.16 -13.22
CA GLU A 143 0.38 -16.52 -13.09
C GLU A 143 1.85 -16.61 -13.56
N ARG A 144 2.23 -15.85 -14.59
CA ARG A 144 3.64 -15.75 -15.02
C ARG A 144 4.52 -15.00 -14.01
N ALA A 145 3.99 -14.01 -13.33
CA ALA A 145 4.72 -13.22 -12.33
C ALA A 145 4.83 -13.91 -10.96
N ARG A 146 3.89 -14.80 -10.63
CA ARG A 146 3.77 -15.50 -9.35
C ARG A 146 5.06 -16.18 -8.88
N PRO A 147 5.79 -16.94 -9.70
CA PRO A 147 7.02 -17.61 -9.23
C PRO A 147 8.10 -16.65 -8.75
N ALA A 148 8.27 -15.49 -9.42
CA ALA A 148 9.21 -14.46 -8.99
C ALA A 148 8.74 -13.80 -7.68
N PHE A 149 7.43 -13.53 -7.55
CA PHE A 149 6.86 -13.03 -6.30
C PHE A 149 7.06 -14.02 -5.15
N GLU A 150 6.72 -15.30 -5.33
CA GLU A 150 6.87 -16.32 -4.27
C GLU A 150 8.32 -16.50 -3.82
N LYS A 151 9.28 -16.36 -4.74
CA LYS A 151 10.70 -16.53 -4.43
C LYS A 151 11.34 -15.25 -3.86
N GLU A 152 11.11 -14.11 -4.49
CA GLU A 152 11.83 -12.86 -4.23
C GLU A 152 10.95 -11.84 -3.50
N GLY A 153 9.69 -11.67 -3.97
CA GLY A 153 8.74 -10.73 -3.41
C GLY A 153 8.38 -11.05 -1.97
N LEU A 154 8.11 -12.32 -1.65
CA LEU A 154 7.81 -12.73 -0.27
C LEU A 154 9.03 -12.56 0.65
N ALA A 155 10.24 -12.88 0.20
CA ALA A 155 11.46 -12.66 0.98
C ALA A 155 11.70 -11.18 1.25
N PHE A 156 11.45 -10.31 0.26
CA PHE A 156 11.48 -8.86 0.43
C PHE A 156 10.43 -8.39 1.45
N ALA A 157 9.17 -8.85 1.31
CA ALA A 157 8.09 -8.47 2.22
C ALA A 157 8.36 -8.95 3.65
N ASP A 158 8.92 -10.13 3.86
CA ASP A 158 9.29 -10.65 5.19
C ASP A 158 10.41 -9.78 5.83
N THR A 159 11.36 -9.30 5.02
CA THR A 159 12.39 -8.35 5.49
C THR A 159 11.76 -7.02 5.93
N VAL A 160 10.82 -6.48 5.16
CA VAL A 160 10.03 -5.29 5.51
C VAL A 160 9.24 -5.53 6.81
N ALA A 161 8.55 -6.66 6.90
CA ALA A 161 7.77 -7.02 8.08
C ALA A 161 8.64 -7.10 9.35
N GLY A 162 9.85 -7.63 9.25
CA GLY A 162 10.81 -7.65 10.37
C GLY A 162 11.18 -6.27 10.90
N ARG A 163 11.16 -5.23 10.05
CA ARG A 163 11.42 -3.82 10.46
C ARG A 163 10.22 -3.17 11.15
N ILE A 164 8.99 -3.63 10.85
CA ILE A 164 7.73 -3.00 11.26
C ILE A 164 7.05 -3.72 12.43
N ALA A 165 7.29 -5.01 12.62
CA ALA A 165 6.54 -5.85 13.56
C ALA A 165 6.62 -5.39 15.02
N SER A 166 7.67 -4.66 15.40
CA SER A 166 7.79 -4.06 16.75
C SER A 166 6.93 -2.80 16.93
N GLN A 167 6.50 -2.17 15.85
CA GLN A 167 5.69 -0.95 15.85
C GLN A 167 4.20 -1.25 15.76
N VAL A 168 3.82 -2.27 14.99
CA VAL A 168 2.42 -2.64 14.77
C VAL A 168 2.31 -4.17 14.73
N PRO A 169 1.47 -4.80 15.56
CA PRO A 169 1.33 -6.25 15.56
C PRO A 169 0.58 -6.79 14.34
N PHE A 170 -0.47 -6.10 13.86
CA PHE A 170 -1.28 -6.57 12.74
C PHE A 170 -1.32 -5.55 11.61
N PHE A 171 -0.64 -5.83 10.53
CA PHE A 171 -0.49 -4.92 9.40
C PHE A 171 -0.47 -5.66 8.05
N VAL A 172 -0.63 -4.86 7.01
CA VAL A 172 -0.56 -5.31 5.62
C VAL A 172 0.55 -4.56 4.92
N VAL A 173 1.34 -5.28 4.15
CA VAL A 173 2.35 -4.71 3.26
C VAL A 173 1.89 -4.93 1.82
N ASP A 174 1.71 -3.85 1.08
CA ASP A 174 1.52 -3.88 -0.35
C ASP A 174 2.87 -3.62 -1.03
N ILE A 175 3.34 -4.55 -1.85
CA ILE A 175 4.60 -4.44 -2.59
C ILE A 175 4.35 -4.53 -4.08
N ALA A 176 5.15 -3.83 -4.88
CA ALA A 176 5.09 -3.94 -6.33
C ALA A 176 6.47 -4.10 -6.94
N ARG A 177 6.51 -4.72 -8.13
CA ARG A 177 7.74 -4.87 -8.89
C ARG A 177 7.91 -3.71 -9.86
N THR A 178 9.10 -3.09 -9.88
CA THR A 178 9.44 -2.05 -10.87
C THR A 178 9.71 -2.66 -12.24
N GLN A 179 9.70 -1.83 -13.29
CA GLN A 179 10.12 -2.27 -14.64
C GLN A 179 11.57 -2.75 -14.68
N GLU A 180 12.41 -2.30 -13.75
CA GLU A 180 13.80 -2.73 -13.60
C GLU A 180 13.95 -4.03 -12.79
N GLY A 181 12.83 -4.61 -12.33
CA GLY A 181 12.80 -5.88 -11.62
C GLY A 181 13.01 -5.79 -10.10
N GLN A 182 13.08 -4.59 -9.53
CA GLN A 182 13.22 -4.40 -8.08
C GLN A 182 11.85 -4.44 -7.39
N TRP A 183 11.80 -4.90 -6.13
CA TRP A 183 10.61 -4.82 -5.30
C TRP A 183 10.63 -3.56 -4.46
N LEU A 184 9.48 -2.86 -4.38
CA LEU A 184 9.28 -1.67 -3.56
C LEU A 184 8.01 -1.82 -2.72
N VAL A 185 8.03 -1.24 -1.51
CA VAL A 185 6.82 -1.06 -0.69
C VAL A 185 5.95 0.02 -1.32
N VAL A 186 4.73 -0.35 -1.70
CA VAL A 186 3.72 0.60 -2.19
C VAL A 186 3.06 1.30 -1.02
N GLU A 187 2.59 0.52 -0.05
CA GLU A 187 1.80 1.03 1.07
C GLU A 187 1.85 0.05 2.25
N LEU A 188 1.77 0.59 3.48
CA LEU A 188 1.39 -0.15 4.67
C LEU A 188 -0.05 0.20 5.03
N ASN A 189 -0.81 -0.83 5.44
CA ASN A 189 -2.18 -0.66 5.91
C ASN A 189 -2.36 -1.33 7.28
N ASP A 190 -3.27 -0.79 8.10
CA ASP A 190 -3.72 -1.45 9.32
C ASP A 190 -4.48 -2.72 8.93
N GLY A 191 -4.05 -3.86 9.48
CA GLY A 191 -4.66 -5.15 9.18
C GLY A 191 -6.15 -5.22 9.54
N CYS A 192 -6.59 -4.43 10.52
CA CYS A 192 -8.00 -4.33 10.91
C CYS A 192 -8.86 -3.55 9.89
N GLN A 193 -8.22 -2.77 9.01
CA GLN A 193 -8.92 -1.92 8.02
C GLN A 193 -8.65 -2.31 6.56
N ALA A 194 -7.67 -3.19 6.34
CA ALA A 194 -7.35 -3.66 5.00
C ALA A 194 -8.37 -4.71 4.54
N GLY A 195 -8.94 -4.50 3.35
CA GLY A 195 -9.81 -5.49 2.71
C GLY A 195 -9.02 -6.69 2.20
N LEU A 196 -9.63 -7.87 2.28
CA LEU A 196 -9.18 -9.03 1.51
C LEU A 196 -9.51 -8.76 0.04
N ASN A 197 -8.52 -8.82 -0.83
CA ASN A 197 -8.78 -8.80 -2.27
C ASN A 197 -9.24 -10.19 -2.74
N GLY A 198 -9.86 -10.25 -3.93
CA GLY A 198 -10.51 -11.46 -4.43
C GLY A 198 -9.62 -12.70 -4.62
N THR A 199 -8.31 -12.58 -4.38
CA THR A 199 -7.35 -13.68 -4.52
C THR A 199 -6.93 -14.31 -3.19
N ILE A 200 -7.39 -13.77 -2.06
CA ILE A 200 -7.15 -14.32 -0.72
C ILE A 200 -8.43 -15.01 -0.27
N ASP A 201 -8.34 -16.31 0.03
CA ASP A 201 -9.47 -17.07 0.57
C ASP A 201 -9.81 -16.61 2.00
N PRO A 202 -11.03 -16.05 2.23
CA PRO A 202 -11.40 -15.53 3.54
C PRO A 202 -11.42 -16.60 4.62
N ALA A 203 -11.86 -17.82 4.31
CA ALA A 203 -11.96 -18.90 5.31
C ALA A 203 -10.58 -19.26 5.85
N SER A 204 -9.61 -19.46 4.95
CA SER A 204 -8.21 -19.75 5.32
C SER A 204 -7.57 -18.58 6.08
N PHE A 205 -7.83 -17.34 5.66
CA PHE A 205 -7.33 -16.15 6.33
C PHE A 205 -7.82 -16.04 7.77
N TYR A 206 -9.13 -16.12 7.99
CA TYR A 206 -9.71 -15.99 9.33
C TYR A 206 -9.37 -17.19 10.23
N ALA A 207 -9.20 -18.39 9.67
CA ALA A 207 -8.70 -19.55 10.41
C ALA A 207 -7.29 -19.31 10.94
N ALA A 208 -6.38 -18.83 10.07
CA ALA A 208 -5.01 -18.48 10.46
C ALA A 208 -4.97 -17.36 11.50
N LEU A 209 -5.75 -16.29 11.30
CA LEU A 209 -5.83 -15.17 12.23
C LEU A 209 -6.34 -15.63 13.61
N SER A 210 -7.40 -16.44 13.66
CA SER A 210 -7.97 -16.97 14.89
C SER A 210 -6.97 -17.86 15.64
N GLN A 211 -6.26 -18.72 14.94
CA GLN A 211 -5.23 -19.57 15.52
C GLN A 211 -4.12 -18.73 16.19
N HIS A 212 -3.65 -17.67 15.53
CA HIS A 212 -2.60 -16.82 16.06
C HIS A 212 -3.06 -15.93 17.23
N LEU A 213 -4.34 -15.57 17.27
CA LEU A 213 -4.91 -14.79 18.38
C LEU A 213 -5.32 -15.66 19.57
N GLY A 214 -5.28 -16.99 19.43
CA GLY A 214 -5.75 -17.94 20.47
C GLY A 214 -7.27 -17.88 20.69
N ALA A 215 -8.03 -17.35 19.72
CA ALA A 215 -9.48 -17.25 19.79
C ALA A 215 -10.13 -18.45 19.08
N PRO A 216 -11.18 -19.10 19.65
CA PRO A 216 -11.94 -20.11 18.92
C PRO A 216 -12.67 -19.43 17.74
N LEU A 217 -12.72 -20.10 16.61
CA LEU A 217 -13.62 -19.73 15.52
C LEU A 217 -15.08 -19.92 16.03
N ALA A 218 -15.87 -18.86 15.96
CA ALA A 218 -17.29 -18.93 16.31
C ALA A 218 -18.10 -19.61 15.21
#